data_5301359ebc5fc6f1a1fd0d39e30e8e5f
#
_entry.id   5301359ebc5fc6f1a1fd0d39e30e8e5f
#
_cell.length_a   1.000
_cell.length_b   1.000
_cell.length_c   1.000
_cell.angle_alpha   90.00
_cell.angle_beta   90.00
_cell.angle_gamma   90.00
#
_symmetry.space_group_name_H-M   'P 1'
#
loop_
_entity.id
_entity.type
_entity.pdbx_description
1 polymer ?
#
loop_
_entity_poly.entity_id
_entity_poly.type
_entity_poly.pdbx_seq_one_letter_code
_entity_poly.pdbx_strand_id
1 'polypeptide(L)'
;GMGGGTGTGAAPVVAKIAKDMGILTVGVVTKPFKFEAKTRMTNAITGIEKLKDSVDTLIVIPNDKLLEIVDRRTTMPDALKKADEVLQQAVQGITDLINVPGLINLDFADVQTVMKDKGVAHIGIGTANGDDKAIEAVKIAVASPLLETTIEGASHVIINISGDIGLMEANEAASYVQELAGDNANIIFGAMYDDSVQDQATITVIATGLDGYSAGAASAMAGFNFKPQTTARPISAPTYESPYAKTSSQP
;
A
#
# COMPACT_ATOMS: atom_id res chain seq x y z
N GLY A 1 -9.74 1.86 2.85
CA GLY A 1 -9.72 0.46 3.28
C GLY A 1 -10.47 -0.45 2.32
N MET A 2 -9.87 -1.55 1.92
CA MET A 2 -10.49 -2.56 1.05
C MET A 2 -11.27 -3.59 1.89
N GLY A 3 -12.27 -4.25 1.28
CA GLY A 3 -13.12 -5.26 1.93
C GLY A 3 -14.53 -4.78 2.31
N GLY A 4 -14.74 -3.48 2.44
CA GLY A 4 -16.06 -2.87 2.59
C GLY A 4 -16.72 -2.60 1.22
N GLY A 5 -17.87 -1.92 1.23
CA GLY A 5 -18.59 -1.58 -0.02
C GLY A 5 -17.96 -0.43 -0.78
N THR A 6 -17.79 0.72 -0.12
CA THR A 6 -17.38 1.98 -0.76
C THR A 6 -15.96 1.92 -1.31
N GLY A 7 -14.95 1.61 -0.48
CA GLY A 7 -13.56 1.54 -0.94
C GLY A 7 -13.35 0.49 -2.02
N THR A 8 -13.89 -0.71 -1.82
CA THR A 8 -13.75 -1.83 -2.76
C THR A 8 -14.42 -1.58 -4.10
N GLY A 9 -15.60 -0.93 -4.10
CA GLY A 9 -16.37 -0.68 -5.31
C GLY A 9 -16.02 0.62 -6.03
N ALA A 10 -15.85 1.72 -5.28
CA ALA A 10 -15.67 3.04 -5.89
C ALA A 10 -14.22 3.34 -6.26
N ALA A 11 -13.22 2.88 -5.48
CA ALA A 11 -11.83 3.22 -5.74
C ALA A 11 -11.34 2.79 -7.14
N PRO A 12 -11.60 1.56 -7.63
CA PRO A 12 -11.20 1.19 -8.99
C PRO A 12 -11.85 2.05 -10.09
N VAL A 13 -13.10 2.47 -9.89
CA VAL A 13 -13.83 3.30 -10.86
C VAL A 13 -13.22 4.71 -10.93
N VAL A 14 -12.99 5.32 -9.77
CA VAL A 14 -12.35 6.65 -9.70
C VAL A 14 -10.94 6.61 -10.28
N ALA A 15 -10.17 5.59 -9.91
CA ALA A 15 -8.81 5.41 -10.42
C ALA A 15 -8.78 5.25 -11.94
N LYS A 16 -9.68 4.45 -12.49
CA LYS A 16 -9.78 4.29 -13.94
C LYS A 16 -10.10 5.60 -14.66
N ILE A 17 -11.03 6.40 -14.13
CA ILE A 17 -11.36 7.71 -14.72
C ILE A 17 -10.12 8.61 -14.70
N ALA A 18 -9.38 8.67 -13.60
CA ALA A 18 -8.17 9.47 -13.50
C ALA A 18 -7.10 9.02 -14.50
N LYS A 19 -6.86 7.69 -14.60
CA LYS A 19 -5.91 7.10 -15.54
C LYS A 19 -6.32 7.36 -17.00
N ASP A 20 -7.60 7.22 -17.33
CA ASP A 20 -8.15 7.51 -18.67
C ASP A 20 -7.99 9.00 -19.06
N MET A 21 -7.93 9.90 -18.08
CA MET A 21 -7.62 11.32 -18.25
C MET A 21 -6.11 11.62 -18.39
N GLY A 22 -5.25 10.61 -18.33
CA GLY A 22 -3.79 10.74 -18.38
C GLY A 22 -3.15 11.27 -17.08
N ILE A 23 -3.87 11.21 -15.96
CA ILE A 23 -3.39 11.64 -14.65
C ILE A 23 -2.62 10.50 -13.99
N LEU A 24 -1.38 10.77 -13.49
CA LEU A 24 -0.64 9.80 -12.70
C LEU A 24 -1.50 9.37 -11.50
N THR A 25 -1.81 8.09 -11.45
CA THR A 25 -2.75 7.55 -10.45
C THR A 25 -2.07 6.53 -9.56
N VAL A 26 -1.89 6.88 -8.29
CA VAL A 26 -1.31 6.01 -7.27
C VAL A 26 -2.39 5.58 -6.29
N GLY A 27 -2.57 4.28 -6.13
CA GLY A 27 -3.49 3.71 -5.15
C GLY A 27 -2.77 3.34 -3.85
N VAL A 28 -3.27 3.81 -2.71
CA VAL A 28 -2.78 3.41 -1.38
C VAL A 28 -3.95 2.83 -0.61
N VAL A 29 -3.88 1.55 -0.28
CA VAL A 29 -5.00 0.82 0.33
C VAL A 29 -4.55 -0.12 1.42
N THR A 30 -5.45 -0.41 2.38
CA THR A 30 -5.23 -1.43 3.40
C THR A 30 -6.02 -2.70 3.10
N LYS A 31 -5.42 -3.87 3.42
CA LYS A 31 -6.14 -5.14 3.60
C LYS A 31 -6.71 -5.21 5.02
N PRO A 32 -7.93 -5.74 5.21
CA PRO A 32 -8.50 -5.88 6.55
C PRO A 32 -7.67 -6.83 7.41
N PHE A 33 -7.81 -6.70 8.73
CA PHE A 33 -7.26 -7.68 9.67
C PHE A 33 -7.92 -9.05 9.49
N LYS A 34 -7.19 -10.12 9.79
CA LYS A 34 -7.73 -11.50 9.71
C LYS A 34 -8.96 -11.72 10.58
N PHE A 35 -9.05 -11.01 11.71
CA PHE A 35 -10.21 -11.11 12.61
C PHE A 35 -11.48 -10.42 12.08
N GLU A 36 -11.38 -9.58 11.02
CA GLU A 36 -12.52 -8.85 10.47
C GLU A 36 -13.46 -9.70 9.60
N ALA A 37 -13.28 -10.97 9.50
CA ALA A 37 -14.01 -11.96 8.75
C ALA A 37 -13.43 -12.31 7.36
N LYS A 38 -13.50 -13.61 7.05
CA LYS A 38 -12.99 -14.18 5.81
C LYS A 38 -13.62 -13.57 4.56
N THR A 39 -14.92 -13.31 4.60
CA THR A 39 -15.66 -12.67 3.49
C THR A 39 -15.12 -11.28 3.19
N ARG A 40 -14.78 -10.50 4.24
CA ARG A 40 -14.23 -9.16 4.07
C ARG A 40 -12.85 -9.20 3.42
N MET A 41 -12.01 -10.18 3.80
CA MET A 41 -10.71 -10.40 3.17
C MET A 41 -10.86 -10.82 1.70
N THR A 42 -11.79 -11.71 1.36
CA THR A 42 -12.06 -12.11 -0.02
C THR A 42 -12.49 -10.92 -0.88
N ASN A 43 -13.40 -10.09 -0.36
CA ASN A 43 -13.82 -8.88 -1.04
C ASN A 43 -12.65 -7.90 -1.24
N ALA A 44 -11.78 -7.77 -0.23
CA ALA A 44 -10.60 -6.92 -0.32
C ALA A 44 -9.66 -7.37 -1.43
N ILE A 45 -9.34 -8.66 -1.51
CA ILE A 45 -8.47 -9.22 -2.56
C ILE A 45 -9.03 -8.94 -3.94
N THR A 46 -10.32 -9.24 -4.18
CA THR A 46 -10.98 -8.96 -5.46
C THR A 46 -10.98 -7.47 -5.82
N GLY A 47 -11.15 -6.59 -4.82
CA GLY A 47 -11.09 -5.14 -5.03
C GLY A 47 -9.70 -4.64 -5.33
N ILE A 48 -8.67 -5.19 -4.69
CA ILE A 48 -7.26 -4.90 -4.94
C ILE A 48 -6.85 -5.30 -6.36
N GLU A 49 -7.26 -6.49 -6.82
CA GLU A 49 -7.01 -6.93 -8.20
C GLU A 49 -7.58 -5.95 -9.22
N LYS A 50 -8.85 -5.54 -9.04
CA LYS A 50 -9.49 -4.53 -9.92
C LYS A 50 -8.80 -3.17 -9.86
N LEU A 51 -8.35 -2.76 -8.67
CA LEU A 51 -7.66 -1.49 -8.49
C LEU A 51 -6.28 -1.51 -9.16
N LYS A 52 -5.55 -2.63 -9.06
CA LYS A 52 -4.24 -2.83 -9.70
C LYS A 52 -4.29 -2.53 -11.20
N ASP A 53 -5.34 -2.98 -11.89
CA ASP A 53 -5.51 -2.74 -13.32
C ASP A 53 -5.89 -1.29 -13.65
N SER A 54 -6.32 -0.53 -12.65
CA SER A 54 -6.87 0.83 -12.81
C SER A 54 -5.92 1.93 -12.35
N VAL A 55 -4.76 1.61 -11.76
CA VAL A 55 -3.75 2.56 -11.28
C VAL A 55 -2.42 2.37 -11.98
N ASP A 56 -1.53 3.35 -11.88
CA ASP A 56 -0.13 3.24 -12.34
C ASP A 56 0.72 2.48 -11.30
N THR A 57 0.51 2.82 -10.03
CA THR A 57 1.18 2.18 -8.89
C THR A 57 0.19 1.90 -7.78
N LEU A 58 0.29 0.73 -7.18
CA LEU A 58 -0.55 0.28 -6.07
C LEU A 58 0.29 -0.08 -4.85
N ILE A 59 0.08 0.62 -3.76
CA ILE A 59 0.64 0.31 -2.44
C ILE A 59 -0.43 -0.39 -1.62
N VAL A 60 -0.15 -1.60 -1.16
CA VAL A 60 -1.08 -2.39 -0.34
C VAL A 60 -0.48 -2.59 1.03
N ILE A 61 -1.17 -2.12 2.07
CA ILE A 61 -0.75 -2.22 3.46
C ILE A 61 -1.57 -3.32 4.14
N PRO A 62 -0.97 -4.48 4.51
CA PRO A 62 -1.68 -5.50 5.26
C PRO A 62 -1.84 -5.08 6.71
N ASN A 63 -3.08 -4.89 7.19
CA ASN A 63 -3.32 -4.52 8.58
C ASN A 63 -2.75 -5.52 9.58
N ASP A 64 -2.68 -6.82 9.24
CA ASP A 64 -2.05 -7.82 10.09
C ASP A 64 -0.58 -7.51 10.41
N LYS A 65 0.14 -6.87 9.47
CA LYS A 65 1.53 -6.47 9.67
C LYS A 65 1.68 -5.32 10.67
N LEU A 66 0.64 -4.53 10.85
CA LEU A 66 0.62 -3.49 11.88
C LEU A 66 0.63 -4.09 13.28
N LEU A 67 0.09 -5.31 13.46
CA LEU A 67 0.12 -6.01 14.74
C LEU A 67 1.54 -6.43 15.16
N GLU A 68 2.48 -6.49 14.22
CA GLU A 68 3.88 -6.81 14.50
C GLU A 68 4.66 -5.62 15.06
N ILE A 69 4.18 -4.39 14.83
CA ILE A 69 4.82 -3.13 15.24
C ILE A 69 4.13 -2.43 16.42
N VAL A 70 2.96 -2.91 16.85
CA VAL A 70 2.24 -2.34 17.99
C VAL A 70 2.45 -3.16 19.27
N ASP A 71 2.29 -2.50 20.44
CA ASP A 71 2.37 -3.18 21.74
C ASP A 71 1.22 -4.19 21.91
N ARG A 72 1.49 -5.28 22.64
CA ARG A 72 0.47 -6.30 22.98
C ARG A 72 -0.72 -5.77 23.79
N ARG A 73 -0.59 -4.58 24.37
CA ARG A 73 -1.65 -3.88 25.11
C ARG A 73 -2.49 -2.97 24.22
N THR A 74 -2.14 -2.85 22.93
CA THR A 74 -2.87 -2.00 21.99
C THR A 74 -4.31 -2.47 21.86
N THR A 75 -5.25 -1.53 22.03
CA THR A 75 -6.68 -1.83 21.88
C THR A 75 -7.07 -1.94 20.41
N MET A 76 -8.23 -2.55 20.12
CA MET A 76 -8.72 -2.64 18.74
C MET A 76 -8.93 -1.25 18.09
N PRO A 77 -9.52 -0.24 18.76
CA PRO A 77 -9.59 1.12 18.20
C PRO A 77 -8.22 1.71 17.89
N ASP A 78 -7.23 1.50 18.75
CA ASP A 78 -5.87 2.00 18.52
C ASP A 78 -5.18 1.31 17.35
N ALA A 79 -5.40 0.00 17.15
CA ALA A 79 -4.89 -0.72 16.00
C ALA A 79 -5.49 -0.20 14.68
N LEU A 80 -6.80 0.12 14.66
CA LEU A 80 -7.45 0.73 13.50
C LEU A 80 -6.93 2.15 13.26
N LYS A 81 -6.73 2.93 14.31
CA LYS A 81 -6.12 4.26 14.20
C LYS A 81 -4.69 4.18 13.65
N LYS A 82 -3.93 3.17 14.05
CA LYS A 82 -2.59 2.93 13.50
C LYS A 82 -2.62 2.64 11.99
N ALA A 83 -3.62 1.91 11.51
CA ALA A 83 -3.81 1.70 10.07
C ALA A 83 -4.10 3.01 9.33
N ASP A 84 -4.91 3.90 9.92
CA ASP A 84 -5.19 5.21 9.35
C ASP A 84 -3.93 6.10 9.34
N GLU A 85 -3.13 6.09 10.42
CA GLU A 85 -1.86 6.82 10.51
C GLU A 85 -0.87 6.36 9.43
N VAL A 86 -0.73 5.05 9.20
CA VAL A 86 0.17 4.52 8.17
C VAL A 86 -0.31 4.90 6.77
N LEU A 87 -1.63 4.86 6.51
CA LEU A 87 -2.18 5.34 5.24
C LEU A 87 -1.90 6.83 5.03
N GLN A 88 -2.07 7.63 6.07
CA GLN A 88 -1.77 9.06 6.03
C GLN A 88 -0.28 9.29 5.74
N GLN A 89 0.61 8.64 6.46
CA GLN A 89 2.06 8.75 6.26
C GLN A 89 2.48 8.31 4.85
N ALA A 90 1.88 7.23 4.32
CA ALA A 90 2.16 6.76 2.98
C ALA A 90 1.77 7.78 1.90
N VAL A 91 0.58 8.37 2.02
CA VAL A 91 0.12 9.42 1.09
C VAL A 91 0.95 10.69 1.27
N GLN A 92 1.19 11.10 2.51
CA GLN A 92 1.96 12.29 2.83
C GLN A 92 3.40 12.17 2.34
N GLY A 93 4.06 11.03 2.54
CA GLY A 93 5.42 10.78 2.06
C GLY A 93 5.58 10.94 0.54
N ILE A 94 4.51 10.71 -0.23
CA ILE A 94 4.50 10.94 -1.69
C ILE A 94 4.15 12.39 -2.02
N THR A 95 3.14 12.96 -1.36
CA THR A 95 2.65 14.31 -1.66
C THR A 95 3.63 15.40 -1.23
N ASP A 96 4.33 15.19 -0.13
CA ASP A 96 5.33 16.13 0.38
C ASP A 96 6.51 16.27 -0.59
N LEU A 97 6.92 15.17 -1.22
CA LEU A 97 7.95 15.20 -2.27
C LEU A 97 7.60 16.12 -3.44
N ILE A 98 6.31 16.30 -3.71
CA ILE A 98 5.81 17.08 -4.87
C ILE A 98 5.49 18.51 -4.47
N ASN A 99 4.88 18.69 -3.28
CA ASN A 99 4.23 19.94 -2.89
C ASN A 99 5.05 20.82 -1.93
N VAL A 100 5.92 20.20 -1.14
CA VAL A 100 6.67 20.93 -0.11
C VAL A 100 8.07 21.25 -0.61
N PRO A 101 8.46 22.56 -0.63
CA PRO A 101 9.83 22.92 -0.96
C PRO A 101 10.78 22.36 0.11
N GLY A 102 11.58 21.38 -0.28
CA GLY A 102 12.60 20.79 0.58
C GLY A 102 14.00 21.38 0.35
N LEU A 103 14.96 20.89 1.11
CA LEU A 103 16.38 21.15 0.85
C LEU A 103 16.83 20.53 -0.47
N ILE A 104 16.28 19.38 -0.79
CA ILE A 104 16.45 18.69 -2.06
C ILE A 104 15.04 18.43 -2.60
N ASN A 105 14.70 19.15 -3.66
CA ASN A 105 13.40 19.03 -4.31
C ASN A 105 13.46 17.97 -5.41
N LEU A 106 12.44 17.14 -5.45
CA LEU A 106 12.19 16.24 -6.57
C LEU A 106 11.33 16.94 -7.62
N ASP A 107 11.72 16.76 -8.89
CA ASP A 107 10.84 17.13 -9.99
C ASP A 107 9.67 16.12 -10.07
N PHE A 108 8.48 16.63 -10.37
CA PHE A 108 7.31 15.77 -10.64
C PHE A 108 7.59 14.73 -11.74
N ALA A 109 8.44 15.07 -12.72
CA ALA A 109 8.86 14.14 -13.77
C ALA A 109 9.63 12.94 -13.22
N ASP A 110 10.43 13.13 -12.19
CA ASP A 110 11.18 12.04 -11.53
C ASP A 110 10.20 11.10 -10.79
N VAL A 111 9.28 11.68 -10.01
CA VAL A 111 8.22 10.90 -9.32
C VAL A 111 7.38 10.14 -10.34
N GLN A 112 7.03 10.77 -11.46
CA GLN A 112 6.28 10.13 -12.54
C GLN A 112 7.04 8.94 -13.14
N THR A 113 8.34 9.06 -13.35
CA THR A 113 9.19 7.99 -13.90
C THR A 113 9.23 6.76 -12.99
N VAL A 114 9.21 6.97 -11.68
CA VAL A 114 9.26 5.90 -10.68
C VAL A 114 7.90 5.26 -10.41
N MET A 115 6.82 6.00 -10.65
CA MET A 115 5.47 5.56 -10.29
C MET A 115 4.60 5.14 -11.48
N LYS A 116 4.87 5.64 -12.70
CA LYS A 116 4.02 5.37 -13.85
C LYS A 116 4.18 3.93 -14.33
N ASP A 117 3.06 3.22 -14.40
CA ASP A 117 2.96 1.83 -14.89
C ASP A 117 3.92 0.85 -14.16
N LYS A 118 4.16 1.06 -12.88
CA LYS A 118 5.07 0.23 -12.07
C LYS A 118 4.39 -0.92 -11.31
N GLY A 119 3.07 -0.98 -11.33
CA GLY A 119 2.33 -2.07 -10.69
C GLY A 119 2.36 -1.99 -9.17
N VAL A 120 2.78 -3.04 -8.49
CA VAL A 120 2.80 -3.07 -7.01
C VAL A 120 4.06 -2.38 -6.48
N ALA A 121 3.87 -1.50 -5.51
CA ALA A 121 4.94 -0.87 -4.75
C ALA A 121 4.85 -1.24 -3.27
N HIS A 122 5.99 -1.27 -2.62
CA HIS A 122 6.11 -1.53 -1.19
C HIS A 122 6.56 -0.26 -0.48
N ILE A 123 6.05 -0.03 0.73
CA ILE A 123 6.39 1.13 1.54
C ILE A 123 6.91 0.70 2.90
N GLY A 124 7.99 1.32 3.32
CA GLY A 124 8.50 1.21 4.69
C GLY A 124 8.65 2.59 5.29
N ILE A 125 8.32 2.70 6.57
CA ILE A 125 8.40 3.95 7.32
C ILE A 125 9.17 3.67 8.60
N GLY A 126 10.16 4.52 8.88
CA GLY A 126 10.94 4.47 10.11
C GLY A 126 11.08 5.85 10.73
N THR A 127 10.98 5.91 12.04
CA THR A 127 11.18 7.13 12.82
C THR A 127 12.16 6.83 13.95
N ALA A 128 13.15 7.70 14.12
CA ALA A 128 14.12 7.60 15.20
C ALA A 128 14.50 8.98 15.74
N ASN A 129 15.10 9.00 16.92
CA ASN A 129 15.53 10.20 17.65
C ASN A 129 16.99 10.05 18.06
N GLY A 130 17.68 11.15 18.29
CA GLY A 130 19.06 11.18 18.79
C GLY A 130 20.11 11.35 17.71
N ASP A 131 21.37 11.19 18.08
CA ASP A 131 22.52 11.50 17.22
C ASP A 131 22.59 10.66 15.94
N ASP A 132 22.17 9.40 15.99
CA ASP A 132 22.16 8.46 14.86
C ASP A 132 20.77 8.32 14.20
N LYS A 133 19.87 9.29 14.41
CA LYS A 133 18.44 9.22 14.04
C LYS A 133 18.20 8.85 12.57
N ALA A 134 19.00 9.36 11.64
CA ALA A 134 18.80 9.08 10.21
C ALA A 134 19.11 7.63 9.87
N ILE A 135 20.25 7.10 10.35
CA ILE A 135 20.64 5.72 10.07
C ILE A 135 19.75 4.70 10.81
N GLU A 136 19.29 5.05 12.00
CA GLU A 136 18.32 4.21 12.72
C GLU A 136 16.96 4.24 12.06
N ALA A 137 16.46 5.41 11.66
CA ALA A 137 15.19 5.54 10.96
C ALA A 137 15.20 4.77 9.63
N VAL A 138 16.26 4.85 8.83
CA VAL A 138 16.35 4.11 7.57
C VAL A 138 16.40 2.59 7.80
N LYS A 139 17.11 2.12 8.82
CA LYS A 139 17.11 0.70 9.19
C LYS A 139 15.73 0.21 9.59
N ILE A 140 14.99 1.00 10.36
CA ILE A 140 13.60 0.70 10.73
C ILE A 140 12.71 0.69 9.48
N ALA A 141 12.87 1.66 8.58
CA ALA A 141 12.10 1.74 7.35
C ALA A 141 12.30 0.51 6.45
N VAL A 142 13.55 0.13 6.18
CA VAL A 142 13.86 -1.01 5.29
C VAL A 142 13.60 -2.37 5.94
N ALA A 143 13.61 -2.46 7.27
CA ALA A 143 13.23 -3.64 8.03
C ALA A 143 11.73 -3.66 8.38
N SER A 144 10.97 -2.67 7.93
CA SER A 144 9.54 -2.55 8.26
C SER A 144 8.76 -3.77 7.79
N PRO A 145 7.96 -4.42 8.66
CA PRO A 145 7.09 -5.51 8.24
C PRO A 145 6.07 -5.11 7.16
N LEU A 146 5.84 -3.81 6.98
CA LEU A 146 4.95 -3.26 5.95
C LEU A 146 5.49 -3.47 4.53
N LEU A 147 6.80 -3.64 4.38
CA LEU A 147 7.44 -3.88 3.09
C LEU A 147 7.11 -5.27 2.48
N GLU A 148 6.53 -6.21 3.21
CA GLU A 148 6.24 -7.60 2.78
C GLU A 148 7.44 -8.33 2.10
N THR A 149 8.41 -7.59 1.53
CA THR A 149 9.62 -8.07 0.84
C THR A 149 10.82 -7.18 1.21
N THR A 150 12.01 -7.60 0.87
CA THR A 150 13.20 -6.74 0.92
C THR A 150 13.17 -5.75 -0.25
N ILE A 151 13.88 -4.62 -0.12
CA ILE A 151 14.06 -3.67 -1.22
C ILE A 151 15.13 -4.13 -2.24
N GLU A 152 15.78 -5.24 -1.96
CA GLU A 152 16.79 -5.84 -2.83
C GLU A 152 16.18 -6.22 -4.19
N GLY A 153 16.79 -5.76 -5.26
CA GLY A 153 16.32 -5.99 -6.61
C GLY A 153 15.20 -5.06 -7.06
N ALA A 154 14.83 -4.04 -6.28
CA ALA A 154 13.93 -2.98 -6.72
C ALA A 154 14.52 -2.23 -7.92
N SER A 155 13.69 -1.99 -8.94
CA SER A 155 14.13 -1.20 -10.10
C SER A 155 14.25 0.28 -9.76
N HIS A 156 13.38 0.76 -8.88
CA HIS A 156 13.34 2.16 -8.47
C HIS A 156 13.01 2.25 -6.98
N VAL A 157 13.66 3.17 -6.30
CA VAL A 157 13.40 3.46 -4.88
C VAL A 157 13.28 4.97 -4.69
N ILE A 158 12.23 5.37 -3.99
CA ILE A 158 12.09 6.75 -3.50
C ILE A 158 12.42 6.75 -2.02
N ILE A 159 13.27 7.66 -1.60
CA ILE A 159 13.61 7.92 -0.21
C ILE A 159 13.15 9.33 0.11
N ASN A 160 12.22 9.47 1.05
CA ASN A 160 11.84 10.76 1.62
C ASN A 160 12.33 10.84 3.05
N ILE A 161 13.14 11.83 3.33
CA ILE A 161 13.66 12.11 4.67
C ILE A 161 13.06 13.41 5.16
N SER A 162 12.44 13.39 6.33
CA SER A 162 11.85 14.56 6.97
C SER A 162 12.26 14.66 8.43
N GLY A 163 12.44 15.87 8.92
CA GLY A 163 12.78 16.16 10.31
C GLY A 163 14.00 17.04 10.47
N ASP A 164 14.57 17.03 11.67
CA ASP A 164 15.79 17.75 12.02
C ASP A 164 17.03 16.95 11.61
N ILE A 165 17.41 17.06 10.32
CA ILE A 165 18.47 16.23 9.72
C ILE A 165 19.52 17.07 9.05
N GLY A 166 20.78 16.74 9.35
CA GLY A 166 21.94 17.28 8.69
C GLY A 166 22.23 16.63 7.32
N LEU A 167 22.98 17.33 6.46
CA LEU A 167 23.35 16.82 5.13
C LEU A 167 24.15 15.50 5.19
N MET A 168 25.02 15.35 6.19
CA MET A 168 25.83 14.14 6.34
C MET A 168 24.97 12.93 6.72
N GLU A 169 24.05 13.11 7.68
CA GLU A 169 23.11 12.08 8.10
C GLU A 169 22.19 11.65 6.95
N ALA A 170 21.71 12.61 6.17
CA ALA A 170 20.88 12.34 4.99
C ALA A 170 21.65 11.53 3.92
N ASN A 171 22.94 11.86 3.70
CA ASN A 171 23.80 11.12 2.78
C ASN A 171 24.09 9.69 3.26
N GLU A 172 24.30 9.48 4.56
CA GLU A 172 24.51 8.16 5.14
C GLU A 172 23.26 7.28 4.98
N ALA A 173 22.08 7.82 5.26
CA ALA A 173 20.82 7.11 5.06
C ALA A 173 20.59 6.73 3.59
N ALA A 174 20.86 7.64 2.65
CA ALA A 174 20.74 7.37 1.22
C ALA A 174 21.73 6.30 0.75
N SER A 175 22.99 6.36 1.20
CA SER A 175 24.02 5.38 0.89
C SER A 175 23.66 3.98 1.39
N TYR A 176 23.08 3.89 2.58
CA TYR A 176 22.60 2.63 3.14
C TYR A 176 21.51 1.97 2.30
N VAL A 177 20.55 2.75 1.80
CA VAL A 177 19.50 2.24 0.91
C VAL A 177 20.08 1.82 -0.44
N GLN A 178 21.06 2.60 -0.99
CA GLN A 178 21.73 2.24 -2.24
C GLN A 178 22.43 0.89 -2.14
N GLU A 179 23.13 0.64 -1.04
CA GLU A 179 23.81 -0.63 -0.80
C GLU A 179 22.82 -1.81 -0.75
N LEU A 180 21.66 -1.61 -0.09
CA LEU A 180 20.64 -2.64 0.02
C LEU A 180 19.86 -2.88 -1.27
N ALA A 181 19.53 -1.84 -2.01
CA ALA A 181 18.77 -1.95 -3.26
C ALA A 181 19.61 -2.50 -4.42
N GLY A 182 20.95 -2.29 -4.35
CA GLY A 182 21.91 -2.71 -5.36
C GLY A 182 22.19 -1.64 -6.41
N ASP A 183 23.27 -1.84 -7.17
CA ASP A 183 23.82 -0.85 -8.11
C ASP A 183 22.89 -0.51 -9.29
N ASN A 184 21.94 -1.36 -9.60
CA ASN A 184 21.00 -1.19 -10.72
C ASN A 184 19.74 -0.40 -10.33
N ALA A 185 19.52 -0.12 -9.05
CA ALA A 185 18.35 0.61 -8.59
C ALA A 185 18.48 2.11 -8.92
N ASN A 186 17.43 2.66 -9.53
CA ASN A 186 17.31 4.11 -9.68
C ASN A 186 16.74 4.68 -8.37
N ILE A 187 17.58 5.37 -7.60
CA ILE A 187 17.20 5.95 -6.31
C ILE A 187 16.94 7.43 -6.48
N ILE A 188 15.75 7.84 -6.05
CA ILE A 188 15.31 9.21 -6.00
C ILE A 188 15.24 9.63 -4.54
N PHE A 189 15.91 10.73 -4.23
CA PHE A 189 16.10 11.21 -2.88
C PHE A 189 15.49 12.58 -2.68
N GLY A 190 14.62 12.71 -1.69
CA GLY A 190 14.04 13.97 -1.21
C GLY A 190 14.39 14.20 0.26
N ALA A 191 14.72 15.43 0.61
CA ALA A 191 15.00 15.82 1.98
C ALA A 191 14.24 17.08 2.36
N MET A 192 13.47 17.01 3.43
CA MET A 192 12.71 18.11 4.00
C MET A 192 13.19 18.39 5.42
N TYR A 193 13.60 19.62 5.66
CA TYR A 193 13.90 20.08 7.01
C TYR A 193 12.61 20.52 7.70
N ASP A 194 12.33 19.98 8.87
CA ASP A 194 11.18 20.33 9.70
C ASP A 194 11.68 20.70 11.09
N ASP A 195 11.71 22.01 11.38
CA ASP A 195 12.15 22.57 12.67
C ASP A 195 11.10 22.43 13.79
N SER A 196 9.89 22.00 13.46
CA SER A 196 8.83 21.72 14.44
C SER A 196 9.07 20.43 15.21
N VAL A 197 9.86 19.52 14.68
CA VAL A 197 10.27 18.23 15.29
C VAL A 197 11.76 18.30 15.63
N GLN A 198 12.07 18.52 16.91
CA GLN A 198 13.45 18.56 17.38
C GLN A 198 13.99 17.13 17.56
N ASP A 199 15.23 16.92 17.13
CA ASP A 199 15.99 15.70 17.33
C ASP A 199 15.29 14.43 16.84
N GLN A 200 14.44 14.53 15.82
CA GLN A 200 13.72 13.41 15.23
C GLN A 200 13.90 13.36 13.71
N ALA A 201 14.06 12.15 13.20
CA ALA A 201 14.06 11.86 11.77
C ALA A 201 12.94 10.87 11.42
N THR A 202 12.22 11.13 10.36
CA THR A 202 11.27 10.19 9.76
C THR A 202 11.71 9.91 8.33
N ILE A 203 11.91 8.64 8.00
CA ILE A 203 12.30 8.19 6.67
C ILE A 203 11.21 7.30 6.10
N THR A 204 10.74 7.65 4.91
CA THR A 204 9.83 6.85 4.12
C THR A 204 10.57 6.31 2.90
N VAL A 205 10.55 4.99 2.74
CA VAL A 205 11.14 4.28 1.60
C VAL A 205 10.02 3.66 0.79
N ILE A 206 9.96 3.96 -0.52
CA ILE A 206 9.01 3.36 -1.44
C ILE A 206 9.79 2.63 -2.53
N ALA A 207 9.61 1.33 -2.63
CA ALA A 207 10.27 0.48 -3.61
C ALA A 207 9.28 0.01 -4.68
N THR A 208 9.66 0.14 -5.95
CA THR A 208 8.85 -0.25 -7.10
C THR A 208 9.61 -1.16 -8.05
N GLY A 209 8.90 -1.91 -8.90
CA GLY A 209 9.52 -2.81 -9.87
C GLY A 209 10.16 -4.05 -9.25
N LEU A 210 9.54 -4.58 -8.20
CA LEU A 210 9.94 -5.82 -7.51
C LEU A 210 9.31 -7.08 -8.14
N ASP A 211 8.68 -6.96 -9.31
CA ASP A 211 7.90 -8.04 -9.96
C ASP A 211 8.71 -9.31 -10.29
N GLY A 212 10.03 -9.26 -10.24
CA GLY A 212 10.90 -10.44 -10.38
C GLY A 212 11.00 -11.32 -9.12
N TYR A 213 10.74 -10.77 -7.94
CA TYR A 213 10.89 -11.44 -6.64
C TYR A 213 9.59 -12.03 -6.08
N SER A 214 8.44 -11.53 -6.50
CA SER A 214 7.13 -12.02 -6.04
C SER A 214 6.73 -13.40 -6.59
N ALA A 215 7.45 -13.92 -7.59
CA ALA A 215 7.19 -15.24 -8.16
C ALA A 215 7.42 -16.41 -7.17
N GLY A 216 8.26 -16.20 -6.15
CA GLY A 216 8.53 -17.22 -5.11
C GLY A 216 7.38 -17.39 -4.11
N ALA A 217 6.69 -16.31 -3.75
CA ALA A 217 5.57 -16.36 -2.81
C ALA A 217 4.26 -16.86 -3.47
N ALA A 218 4.04 -16.55 -4.75
CA ALA A 218 2.90 -17.04 -5.51
C ALA A 218 2.99 -18.57 -5.77
N SER A 219 4.20 -19.12 -5.89
CA SER A 219 4.41 -20.57 -6.10
C SER A 219 4.07 -21.41 -4.87
N ALA A 220 4.14 -20.85 -3.66
CA ALA A 220 3.74 -21.54 -2.44
C ALA A 220 2.22 -21.69 -2.28
N MET A 221 1.40 -20.89 -2.97
CA MET A 221 -0.06 -21.02 -2.98
C MET A 221 -0.60 -21.87 -4.15
N ALA A 222 0.19 -22.16 -5.17
CA ALA A 222 -0.21 -23.01 -6.30
C ALA A 222 -0.31 -24.50 -5.95
N GLY A 223 0.07 -24.92 -4.74
CA GLY A 223 -0.01 -26.31 -4.26
C GLY A 223 -1.39 -26.77 -3.79
N PHE A 224 -2.38 -25.89 -3.66
CA PHE A 224 -3.75 -26.28 -3.30
C PHE A 224 -4.61 -26.45 -4.56
N ASN A 225 -4.48 -27.62 -5.17
CA ASN A 225 -5.32 -28.08 -6.27
C ASN A 225 -6.74 -28.37 -5.74
N PHE A 226 -7.60 -27.33 -5.76
CA PHE A 226 -9.02 -27.51 -5.47
C PHE A 226 -9.68 -28.11 -6.73
N LYS A 227 -9.85 -29.44 -6.75
CA LYS A 227 -10.74 -30.10 -7.71
C LYS A 227 -12.17 -29.66 -7.40
N PRO A 228 -12.89 -28.99 -8.30
CA PRO A 228 -14.30 -28.75 -8.08
C PRO A 228 -15.05 -30.08 -8.17
N GLN A 229 -15.58 -30.55 -7.07
CA GLN A 229 -16.54 -31.64 -7.08
C GLN A 229 -17.89 -31.06 -7.55
N THR A 230 -18.17 -31.22 -8.82
CA THR A 230 -19.48 -30.97 -9.41
C THR A 230 -20.45 -32.08 -8.97
N THR A 231 -21.20 -31.82 -7.92
CA THR A 231 -22.48 -32.48 -7.68
C THR A 231 -23.55 -31.41 -7.53
N ALA A 232 -23.88 -30.74 -8.62
CA ALA A 232 -25.07 -29.91 -8.68
C ALA A 232 -26.29 -30.83 -8.90
N ARG A 233 -27.04 -31.09 -7.85
CA ARG A 233 -28.45 -31.49 -7.99
C ARG A 233 -29.24 -30.24 -8.43
N PRO A 234 -30.08 -30.33 -9.47
CA PRO A 234 -30.93 -29.20 -9.83
C PRO A 234 -31.98 -29.00 -8.71
N ILE A 235 -31.89 -27.89 -8.04
CA ILE A 235 -32.98 -27.43 -7.13
C ILE A 235 -34.00 -26.74 -8.02
N SER A 236 -35.17 -27.34 -8.16
CA SER A 236 -36.34 -26.72 -8.78
C SER A 236 -36.74 -25.50 -7.94
N ALA A 237 -36.82 -24.34 -8.56
CA ALA A 237 -37.26 -23.11 -7.93
C ALA A 237 -38.73 -23.27 -7.47
N PRO A 238 -39.10 -22.82 -6.26
CA PRO A 238 -40.49 -22.77 -5.84
C PRO A 238 -41.20 -21.69 -6.65
N THR A 239 -42.29 -22.08 -7.30
CA THR A 239 -43.23 -21.19 -7.96
C THR A 239 -44.00 -20.41 -6.88
N TYR A 240 -43.72 -19.09 -6.85
CA TYR A 240 -44.47 -18.17 -5.98
C TYR A 240 -45.78 -17.79 -6.66
N GLU A 241 -46.90 -18.33 -6.20
CA GLU A 241 -48.22 -17.85 -6.60
C GLU A 241 -48.57 -16.56 -5.84
N SER A 242 -48.79 -15.48 -6.59
CA SER A 242 -49.16 -14.18 -6.07
C SER A 242 -50.60 -14.25 -5.53
N PRO A 243 -50.90 -13.84 -4.29
CA PRO A 243 -52.26 -13.83 -3.74
C PRO A 243 -53.18 -12.76 -4.32
N TYR A 244 -52.76 -11.97 -5.30
CA TYR A 244 -53.56 -10.87 -5.89
C TYR A 244 -54.05 -11.14 -7.33
N ALA A 245 -53.97 -12.38 -7.82
CA ALA A 245 -54.46 -12.70 -9.15
C ALA A 245 -55.90 -13.29 -9.09
N LYS A 246 -56.86 -12.56 -8.54
CA LYS A 246 -58.30 -12.79 -8.75
C LYS A 246 -59.03 -11.46 -8.58
N THR A 247 -59.36 -10.83 -9.72
CA THR A 247 -60.68 -10.22 -10.00
C THR A 247 -60.59 -9.39 -11.29
N SER A 248 -60.95 -10.01 -12.39
CA SER A 248 -61.64 -9.31 -13.48
C SER A 248 -62.09 -10.33 -14.52
N SER A 249 -63.29 -10.86 -14.34
CA SER A 249 -64.15 -11.33 -15.45
C SER A 249 -65.56 -11.48 -14.95
N GLN A 250 -66.40 -10.58 -15.36
CA GLN A 250 -67.77 -10.86 -15.89
C GLN A 250 -68.68 -9.64 -15.74
N PRO A 251 -69.71 -9.58 -16.56
CA PRO A 251 -69.78 -9.71 -18.02
C PRO A 251 -70.09 -8.37 -18.69
#